data_9d6ea57ddd291e687f87d53f4ae1c764
#
_entry.id   9d6ea57ddd291e687f87d53f4ae1c764
#
_cell.length_a   1.000
_cell.length_b   1.000
_cell.length_c   1.000
_cell.angle_alpha   90.00
_cell.angle_beta   90.00
_cell.angle_gamma   90.00
#
_symmetry.space_group_name_H-M   'P 1'
#
loop_
_entity.id
_entity.type
_entity.pdbx_description
1 polymer ?
#
loop_
_entity_poly.entity_id
_entity_poly.type
_entity_poly.pdbx_seq_one_letter_code
_entity_poly.pdbx_strand_id
1 'polypeptide(L)'
;DLWPRPFTMENYERLFQVLPFDKFTVNSVFLSVAMPLCMIAVASLTAYALTRLEFRGRNILFLAFIATMMIPSHVTLIPNYKIVVDMKLINTYAALFLTNMFTGANAFNIFFFRQFFLSIPKDLENAAIIDGCTRLGVFFRIVLPNAKPAIATTAILSFRSVWNAFLWPMLVINDYDKLTLTVGLKYLKEWEPNWAVLLAGASLSIVPIVIVFL
;
A
#
# COMPACT_ATOMS: atom_id res chain seq x y z
N ASP A 1 38.15 -9.19 0.77
CA ASP A 1 37.81 -10.24 -0.19
C ASP A 1 36.42 -9.99 -0.75
N LEU A 2 36.30 -9.94 -2.08
CA LEU A 2 35.00 -9.81 -2.79
C LEU A 2 34.20 -11.13 -2.77
N TRP A 3 34.79 -12.22 -2.35
CA TRP A 3 34.21 -13.55 -2.29
C TRP A 3 34.30 -14.12 -0.88
N PRO A 4 33.17 -14.44 -0.22
CA PRO A 4 33.19 -14.99 1.14
C PRO A 4 33.83 -16.38 1.16
N ARG A 5 34.79 -16.57 2.05
CA ARG A 5 35.43 -17.89 2.29
C ARG A 5 35.63 -18.06 3.80
N PRO A 6 35.04 -19.09 4.43
CA PRO A 6 34.11 -20.07 3.85
C PRO A 6 32.71 -19.44 3.60
N PHE A 7 32.00 -19.99 2.63
CA PHE A 7 30.56 -19.68 2.46
C PHE A 7 29.80 -20.32 3.62
N THR A 8 29.03 -19.52 4.38
CA THR A 8 28.26 -19.99 5.53
C THR A 8 26.86 -19.37 5.53
N MET A 9 25.86 -20.11 6.01
CA MET A 9 24.50 -19.64 6.24
C MET A 9 24.26 -19.23 7.70
N GLU A 10 25.28 -19.24 8.54
CA GLU A 10 25.18 -18.96 9.98
C GLU A 10 24.49 -17.64 10.30
N ASN A 11 24.72 -16.57 9.51
CA ASN A 11 24.08 -15.28 9.72
C ASN A 11 22.57 -15.31 9.47
N TYR A 12 22.10 -16.17 8.56
CA TYR A 12 20.67 -16.37 8.32
C TYR A 12 20.03 -17.17 9.47
N GLU A 13 20.68 -18.23 9.95
CA GLU A 13 20.21 -19.00 11.10
C GLU A 13 20.12 -18.13 12.34
N ARG A 14 21.16 -17.34 12.61
CA ARG A 14 21.20 -16.39 13.72
C ARG A 14 20.12 -15.34 13.64
N LEU A 15 19.78 -14.83 12.45
CA LEU A 15 18.69 -13.89 12.24
C LEU A 15 17.36 -14.44 12.80
N PHE A 16 17.01 -15.69 12.51
CA PHE A 16 15.78 -16.32 12.98
C PHE A 16 15.81 -16.68 14.47
N GLN A 17 16.99 -16.76 15.08
CA GLN A 17 17.14 -16.97 16.53
C GLN A 17 16.96 -15.67 17.32
N VAL A 18 17.44 -14.54 16.76
CA VAL A 18 17.44 -13.23 17.42
C VAL A 18 16.11 -12.51 17.23
N LEU A 19 15.46 -12.66 16.07
CA LEU A 19 14.20 -12.04 15.74
C LEU A 19 13.16 -13.07 15.29
N PRO A 20 11.88 -12.88 15.59
CA PRO A 20 10.79 -13.62 14.95
C PRO A 20 10.59 -13.09 13.52
N PHE A 21 11.62 -13.29 12.69
CA PHE A 21 11.68 -12.78 11.33
C PHE A 21 10.55 -13.30 10.46
N ASP A 22 10.15 -14.55 10.66
CA ASP A 22 9.01 -15.21 10.04
C ASP A 22 7.70 -14.47 10.33
N LYS A 23 7.44 -14.12 11.59
CA LYS A 23 6.25 -13.40 12.04
C LYS A 23 6.19 -11.99 11.43
N PHE A 24 7.28 -11.25 11.48
CA PHE A 24 7.36 -9.92 10.89
C PHE A 24 7.18 -9.95 9.36
N THR A 25 7.70 -10.99 8.71
CA THR A 25 7.50 -11.23 7.29
C THR A 25 6.03 -11.51 6.99
N VAL A 26 5.37 -12.38 7.74
CA VAL A 26 3.94 -12.68 7.58
C VAL A 26 3.09 -11.42 7.76
N ASN A 27 3.36 -10.60 8.80
CA ASN A 27 2.67 -9.33 9.02
C ASN A 27 2.84 -8.39 7.83
N SER A 28 4.07 -8.26 7.33
CA SER A 28 4.37 -7.40 6.18
C SER A 28 3.72 -7.90 4.89
N VAL A 29 3.74 -9.20 4.63
CA VAL A 29 3.04 -9.80 3.46
C VAL A 29 1.54 -9.55 3.57
N PHE A 30 0.93 -9.82 4.72
CA PHE A 30 -0.49 -9.56 4.94
C PHE A 30 -0.85 -8.10 4.66
N LEU A 31 -0.14 -7.16 5.25
CA LEU A 31 -0.41 -5.73 5.06
C LEU A 31 -0.17 -5.30 3.61
N SER A 32 0.91 -5.77 3.00
CA SER A 32 1.28 -5.40 1.62
C SER A 32 0.39 -6.01 0.55
N VAL A 33 -0.44 -7.00 0.91
CA VAL A 33 -1.49 -7.54 0.02
C VAL A 33 -2.84 -6.91 0.36
N ALA A 34 -3.26 -6.93 1.62
CA ALA A 34 -4.58 -6.50 2.03
C ALA A 34 -4.80 -4.98 1.88
N MET A 35 -3.80 -4.15 2.24
CA MET A 35 -3.92 -2.70 2.10
C MET A 35 -4.04 -2.24 0.65
N PRO A 36 -3.18 -2.67 -0.30
CA PRO A 36 -3.35 -2.34 -1.71
C PRO A 36 -4.70 -2.77 -2.29
N LEU A 37 -5.23 -3.93 -1.93
CA LEU A 37 -6.56 -4.35 -2.38
C LEU A 37 -7.63 -3.36 -1.93
N CYS A 38 -7.61 -2.94 -0.66
CA CYS A 38 -8.52 -1.92 -0.14
C CYS A 38 -8.32 -0.55 -0.82
N MET A 39 -7.06 -0.13 -0.99
CA MET A 39 -6.73 1.14 -1.67
C MET A 39 -7.24 1.15 -3.11
N ILE A 40 -7.05 0.08 -3.87
CA ILE A 40 -7.52 -0.08 -5.24
C ILE A 40 -9.04 -0.06 -5.30
N ALA A 41 -9.72 -0.77 -4.39
CA ALA A 41 -11.17 -0.79 -4.33
C ALA A 41 -11.75 0.63 -4.10
N VAL A 42 -11.23 1.35 -3.10
CA VAL A 42 -11.66 2.73 -2.80
C VAL A 42 -11.31 3.68 -3.96
N ALA A 43 -10.07 3.59 -4.48
CA ALA A 43 -9.60 4.49 -5.54
C ALA A 43 -10.35 4.28 -6.86
N SER A 44 -10.59 3.03 -7.26
CA SER A 44 -11.28 2.73 -8.52
C SER A 44 -12.76 3.16 -8.47
N LEU A 45 -13.46 2.90 -7.35
CA LEU A 45 -14.84 3.37 -7.16
C LEU A 45 -14.92 4.91 -7.17
N THR A 46 -14.01 5.57 -6.46
CA THR A 46 -13.92 7.03 -6.42
C THR A 46 -13.63 7.60 -7.80
N ALA A 47 -12.65 7.03 -8.51
CA ALA A 47 -12.29 7.43 -9.86
C ALA A 47 -13.46 7.21 -10.86
N TYR A 48 -14.19 6.12 -10.73
CA TYR A 48 -15.38 5.86 -11.53
C TYR A 48 -16.46 6.93 -11.30
N ALA A 49 -16.76 7.23 -10.05
CA ALA A 49 -17.71 8.29 -9.72
C ALA A 49 -17.28 9.65 -10.30
N LEU A 50 -15.99 10.01 -10.15
CA LEU A 50 -15.42 11.27 -10.65
C LEU A 50 -15.29 11.32 -12.19
N THR A 51 -15.39 10.18 -12.89
CA THR A 51 -15.23 10.13 -14.36
C THR A 51 -16.58 10.01 -15.06
N ARG A 52 -17.47 9.19 -14.53
CA ARG A 52 -18.69 8.74 -15.22
C ARG A 52 -19.98 9.31 -14.66
N LEU A 53 -20.02 9.61 -13.36
CA LEU A 53 -21.21 10.17 -12.76
C LEU A 53 -21.24 11.70 -12.93
N GLU A 54 -22.41 12.24 -13.23
CA GLU A 54 -22.65 13.69 -13.36
C GLU A 54 -23.22 14.21 -12.06
N PHE A 55 -22.45 15.02 -11.35
CA PHE A 55 -22.89 15.72 -10.14
C PHE A 55 -22.16 17.05 -9.99
N ARG A 56 -22.80 17.98 -9.27
CA ARG A 56 -22.24 19.32 -9.03
C ARG A 56 -20.99 19.21 -8.15
N GLY A 57 -19.91 19.89 -8.55
CA GLY A 57 -18.66 19.91 -7.79
C GLY A 57 -17.68 18.77 -8.12
N ARG A 58 -18.00 17.85 -9.06
CA ARG A 58 -17.13 16.73 -9.46
C ARG A 58 -15.68 17.15 -9.73
N ASN A 59 -15.49 18.21 -10.53
CA ASN A 59 -14.16 18.67 -10.90
C ASN A 59 -13.43 19.32 -9.71
N ILE A 60 -14.17 20.00 -8.83
CA ILE A 60 -13.61 20.60 -7.61
C ILE A 60 -13.12 19.48 -6.65
N LEU A 61 -13.92 18.44 -6.46
CA LEU A 61 -13.50 17.27 -5.67
C LEU A 61 -12.26 16.60 -6.26
N PHE A 62 -12.23 16.41 -7.58
CA PHE A 62 -11.04 15.85 -8.22
C PHE A 62 -9.81 16.73 -8.00
N LEU A 63 -9.94 18.04 -8.17
CA LEU A 63 -8.85 18.99 -7.93
C LEU A 63 -8.41 18.95 -6.46
N ALA A 64 -9.35 18.81 -5.51
CA ALA A 64 -9.02 18.65 -4.10
C ALA A 64 -8.17 17.38 -3.85
N PHE A 65 -8.49 16.23 -4.47
CA PHE A 65 -7.64 15.04 -4.40
C PHE A 65 -6.23 15.31 -4.95
N ILE A 66 -6.11 15.97 -6.10
CA ILE A 66 -4.81 16.34 -6.67
C ILE A 66 -4.04 17.26 -5.71
N ALA A 67 -4.71 18.25 -5.12
CA ALA A 67 -4.09 19.17 -4.17
C ALA A 67 -3.51 18.44 -2.95
N THR A 68 -4.15 17.37 -2.48
CA THR A 68 -3.60 16.57 -1.35
C THR A 68 -2.26 15.92 -1.69
N MET A 69 -1.99 15.59 -2.96
CA MET A 69 -0.71 15.02 -3.38
C MET A 69 0.45 16.02 -3.29
N MET A 70 0.15 17.32 -3.31
CA MET A 70 1.17 18.38 -3.18
C MET A 70 1.61 18.58 -1.72
N ILE A 71 0.86 18.06 -0.76
CA ILE A 71 1.20 18.17 0.66
C ILE A 71 2.20 17.07 1.03
N PRO A 72 3.42 17.40 1.44
CA PRO A 72 4.39 16.39 1.87
C PRO A 72 3.83 15.56 3.04
N SER A 73 3.92 14.24 2.95
CA SER A 73 3.38 13.32 3.96
C SER A 73 3.92 13.56 5.37
N HIS A 74 5.15 14.08 5.49
CA HIS A 74 5.77 14.40 6.77
C HIS A 74 5.07 15.58 7.49
N VAL A 75 4.48 16.52 6.75
CA VAL A 75 3.72 17.65 7.33
C VAL A 75 2.44 17.16 7.99
N THR A 76 1.78 16.16 7.41
CA THR A 76 0.52 15.60 7.93
C THR A 76 0.73 14.53 9.00
N LEU A 77 1.98 14.18 9.33
CA LEU A 77 2.31 13.08 10.23
C LEU A 77 1.75 13.31 11.64
N ILE A 78 1.98 14.49 12.23
CA ILE A 78 1.50 14.81 13.58
C ILE A 78 -0.03 14.89 13.63
N PRO A 79 -0.73 15.61 12.72
CA PRO A 79 -2.19 15.59 12.66
C PRO A 79 -2.78 14.17 12.51
N ASN A 80 -2.22 13.35 11.61
CA ASN A 80 -2.69 11.98 11.42
C ASN A 80 -2.48 11.13 12.68
N TYR A 81 -1.34 11.27 13.35
CA TYR A 81 -1.08 10.58 14.61
C TYR A 81 -2.11 10.94 15.67
N LYS A 82 -2.40 12.25 15.83
CA LYS A 82 -3.43 12.71 16.77
C LYS A 82 -4.80 12.12 16.46
N ILE A 83 -5.22 12.10 15.20
CA ILE A 83 -6.49 11.48 14.78
C ILE A 83 -6.53 10.00 15.17
N VAL A 84 -5.46 9.27 14.92
CA VAL A 84 -5.36 7.84 15.26
C VAL A 84 -5.42 7.61 16.78
N VAL A 85 -4.79 8.49 17.57
CA VAL A 85 -4.88 8.46 19.05
C VAL A 85 -6.31 8.74 19.53
N ASP A 86 -6.94 9.80 19.01
CA ASP A 86 -8.30 10.20 19.39
C ASP A 86 -9.33 9.11 19.03
N MET A 87 -9.11 8.39 17.93
CA MET A 87 -9.90 7.23 17.49
C MET A 87 -9.58 5.94 18.27
N LYS A 88 -8.59 5.94 19.18
CA LYS A 88 -8.11 4.76 19.94
C LYS A 88 -7.63 3.61 19.04
N LEU A 89 -7.02 3.94 17.91
CA LEU A 89 -6.54 2.95 16.93
C LEU A 89 -5.04 2.66 17.05
N ILE A 90 -4.33 3.31 18.00
CA ILE A 90 -2.93 2.98 18.26
C ILE A 90 -2.80 1.48 18.54
N ASN A 91 -1.73 0.90 18.03
CA ASN A 91 -1.42 -0.52 18.17
C ASN A 91 -2.41 -1.46 17.44
N THR A 92 -3.07 -0.96 16.41
CA THR A 92 -3.95 -1.75 15.54
C THR A 92 -3.57 -1.57 14.07
N TYR A 93 -3.79 -2.60 13.26
CA TYR A 93 -3.61 -2.47 11.81
C TYR A 93 -4.63 -1.51 11.17
N ALA A 94 -5.77 -1.27 11.82
CA ALA A 94 -6.75 -0.28 11.35
C ALA A 94 -6.13 1.13 11.21
N ALA A 95 -5.18 1.51 12.06
CA ALA A 95 -4.44 2.76 11.94
C ALA A 95 -3.67 2.85 10.61
N LEU A 96 -3.10 1.73 10.15
CA LEU A 96 -2.37 1.66 8.89
C LEU A 96 -3.32 1.71 7.69
N PHE A 97 -4.42 0.96 7.75
CA PHE A 97 -5.43 0.92 6.68
C PHE A 97 -6.08 2.29 6.47
N LEU A 98 -6.63 2.90 7.52
CA LEU A 98 -7.39 4.14 7.41
C LEU A 98 -6.54 5.29 6.87
N THR A 99 -5.31 5.45 7.36
CA THR A 99 -4.44 6.51 6.89
C THR A 99 -4.04 6.32 5.42
N ASN A 100 -3.78 5.09 4.96
CA ASN A 100 -3.44 4.85 3.56
C ASN A 100 -4.65 4.94 2.61
N MET A 101 -5.85 4.63 3.07
CA MET A 101 -7.06 4.67 2.24
C MET A 101 -7.64 6.07 2.07
N PHE A 102 -7.60 6.90 3.12
CA PHE A 102 -8.37 8.16 3.19
C PHE A 102 -7.51 9.43 3.24
N THR A 103 -6.19 9.31 3.17
CA THR A 103 -5.27 10.46 3.06
C THR A 103 -4.75 10.63 1.62
N GLY A 104 -3.90 11.62 1.42
CA GLY A 104 -3.23 11.87 0.14
C GLY A 104 -2.46 10.67 -0.43
N ALA A 105 -2.15 9.65 0.40
CA ALA A 105 -1.49 8.44 -0.06
C ALA A 105 -2.26 7.69 -1.15
N ASN A 106 -3.60 7.73 -1.12
CA ASN A 106 -4.43 7.07 -2.14
C ASN A 106 -4.84 8.00 -3.30
N ALA A 107 -4.55 9.29 -3.23
CA ALA A 107 -4.93 10.26 -4.25
C ALA A 107 -4.28 9.97 -5.61
N PHE A 108 -3.03 9.47 -5.62
CA PHE A 108 -2.36 9.01 -6.83
C PHE A 108 -3.13 7.88 -7.53
N ASN A 109 -3.60 6.90 -6.79
CA ASN A 109 -4.37 5.79 -7.35
C ASN A 109 -5.70 6.30 -7.95
N ILE A 110 -6.39 7.24 -7.26
CA ILE A 110 -7.62 7.87 -7.77
C ILE A 110 -7.33 8.61 -9.08
N PHE A 111 -6.26 9.40 -9.11
CA PHE A 111 -5.83 10.10 -10.33
C PHE A 111 -5.54 9.12 -11.46
N PHE A 112 -4.75 8.08 -11.19
CA PHE A 112 -4.33 7.11 -12.19
C PHE A 112 -5.51 6.34 -12.78
N PHE A 113 -6.42 5.83 -11.93
CA PHE A 113 -7.64 5.17 -12.38
C PHE A 113 -8.52 6.12 -13.19
N ARG A 114 -8.65 7.37 -12.77
CA ARG A 114 -9.45 8.35 -13.51
C ARG A 114 -8.89 8.59 -14.91
N GLN A 115 -7.58 8.74 -15.07
CA GLN A 115 -6.95 8.91 -16.39
C GLN A 115 -7.18 7.68 -17.27
N PHE A 116 -7.05 6.49 -16.69
CA PHE A 116 -7.29 5.23 -17.40
C PHE A 116 -8.77 5.10 -17.81
N PHE A 117 -9.71 5.38 -16.92
CA PHE A 117 -11.12 5.29 -17.24
C PHE A 117 -11.55 6.28 -18.34
N LEU A 118 -10.92 7.45 -18.43
CA LEU A 118 -11.18 8.40 -19.50
C LEU A 118 -10.81 7.83 -20.88
N SER A 119 -9.88 6.90 -20.98
CA SER A 119 -9.49 6.26 -22.24
C SER A 119 -10.47 5.16 -22.69
N ILE A 120 -11.34 4.67 -21.81
CA ILE A 120 -12.34 3.66 -22.15
C ILE A 120 -13.52 4.32 -22.89
N PRO A 121 -13.88 3.85 -24.11
CA PRO A 121 -15.01 4.41 -24.86
C PRO A 121 -16.33 4.34 -24.10
N LYS A 122 -17.06 5.45 -24.05
CA LYS A 122 -18.37 5.52 -23.36
C LYS A 122 -19.45 4.64 -24.02
N ASP A 123 -19.30 4.32 -25.29
CA ASP A 123 -20.24 3.51 -26.04
C ASP A 123 -20.42 2.11 -25.45
N LEU A 124 -19.34 1.53 -24.90
CA LEU A 124 -19.39 0.24 -24.20
C LEU A 124 -20.32 0.32 -22.94
N GLU A 125 -20.25 1.41 -22.22
CA GLU A 125 -21.08 1.63 -21.04
C GLU A 125 -22.52 1.92 -21.42
N ASN A 126 -22.74 2.73 -22.48
CA ASN A 126 -24.07 3.04 -22.99
C ASN A 126 -24.80 1.78 -23.48
N ALA A 127 -24.12 0.91 -24.23
CA ALA A 127 -24.65 -0.39 -24.66
C ALA A 127 -25.08 -1.24 -23.44
N ALA A 128 -24.23 -1.36 -22.44
CA ALA A 128 -24.56 -2.12 -21.23
C ALA A 128 -25.74 -1.52 -20.45
N ILE A 129 -25.92 -0.20 -20.46
CA ILE A 129 -27.10 0.44 -19.85
C ILE A 129 -28.38 0.13 -20.65
N ILE A 130 -28.30 0.14 -21.96
CA ILE A 130 -29.43 -0.25 -22.84
C ILE A 130 -29.81 -1.71 -22.58
N ASP A 131 -28.84 -2.60 -22.33
CA ASP A 131 -29.04 -4.00 -21.96
C ASP A 131 -29.53 -4.17 -20.49
N GLY A 132 -29.86 -3.08 -19.79
CA GLY A 132 -30.44 -3.09 -18.44
C GLY A 132 -29.41 -3.16 -17.29
N CYS A 133 -28.12 -2.96 -17.54
CA CYS A 133 -27.14 -2.90 -16.46
C CYS A 133 -27.32 -1.65 -15.58
N THR A 134 -27.24 -1.84 -14.27
CA THR A 134 -27.11 -0.72 -13.32
C THR A 134 -25.72 -0.06 -13.42
N ARG A 135 -25.57 1.16 -12.91
CA ARG A 135 -24.27 1.86 -12.88
C ARG A 135 -23.16 1.05 -12.19
N LEU A 136 -23.47 0.37 -11.08
CA LEU A 136 -22.52 -0.54 -10.43
C LEU A 136 -22.27 -1.79 -11.29
N GLY A 137 -23.30 -2.30 -11.99
CA GLY A 137 -23.13 -3.39 -12.96
C GLY A 137 -22.16 -3.03 -14.08
N VAL A 138 -22.28 -1.83 -14.65
CA VAL A 138 -21.35 -1.28 -15.64
C VAL A 138 -19.92 -1.19 -15.08
N PHE A 139 -19.76 -0.68 -13.86
CA PHE A 139 -18.46 -0.61 -13.21
C PHE A 139 -17.79 -1.99 -13.12
N PHE A 140 -18.48 -2.99 -12.55
CA PHE A 140 -17.88 -4.30 -12.30
C PHE A 140 -17.73 -5.16 -13.57
N ARG A 141 -18.64 -5.04 -14.55
CA ARG A 141 -18.69 -5.90 -15.73
C ARG A 141 -17.97 -5.30 -16.94
N ILE A 142 -17.89 -3.98 -17.04
CA ILE A 142 -17.33 -3.30 -18.21
C ILE A 142 -16.05 -2.54 -17.83
N VAL A 143 -16.14 -1.57 -16.91
CA VAL A 143 -15.03 -0.63 -16.65
C VAL A 143 -13.86 -1.32 -15.95
N LEU A 144 -14.12 -2.02 -14.86
CA LEU A 144 -13.08 -2.66 -14.05
C LEU A 144 -12.33 -3.77 -14.81
N PRO A 145 -12.98 -4.67 -15.57
CA PRO A 145 -12.26 -5.68 -16.38
C PRO A 145 -11.41 -5.08 -17.49
N ASN A 146 -11.84 -3.96 -18.08
CA ASN A 146 -11.04 -3.26 -19.10
C ASN A 146 -9.86 -2.49 -18.47
N ALA A 147 -9.88 -2.25 -17.15
CA ALA A 147 -8.83 -1.55 -16.42
C ALA A 147 -7.78 -2.49 -15.79
N LYS A 148 -7.69 -3.76 -16.18
CA LYS A 148 -6.68 -4.71 -15.65
C LYS A 148 -5.25 -4.16 -15.65
N PRO A 149 -4.75 -3.46 -16.70
CA PRO A 149 -3.41 -2.89 -16.67
C PRO A 149 -3.25 -1.82 -15.58
N ALA A 150 -4.28 -0.99 -15.37
CA ALA A 150 -4.25 0.01 -14.31
C ALA A 150 -4.29 -0.62 -12.91
N ILE A 151 -5.07 -1.68 -12.73
CA ILE A 151 -5.12 -2.46 -11.49
C ILE A 151 -3.75 -3.06 -11.19
N ALA A 152 -3.12 -3.73 -12.17
CA ALA A 152 -1.81 -4.32 -12.01
C ALA A 152 -0.75 -3.26 -11.62
N THR A 153 -0.70 -2.15 -12.33
CA THR A 153 0.24 -1.06 -12.04
C THR A 153 0.05 -0.51 -10.63
N THR A 154 -1.20 -0.17 -10.25
CA THR A 154 -1.49 0.36 -8.92
C THR A 154 -1.26 -0.67 -7.81
N ALA A 155 -1.50 -1.97 -8.07
CA ALA A 155 -1.22 -3.04 -7.14
C ALA A 155 0.29 -3.14 -6.84
N ILE A 156 1.13 -3.15 -7.86
CA ILE A 156 2.59 -3.23 -7.71
C ILE A 156 3.12 -1.99 -6.98
N LEU A 157 2.70 -0.79 -7.37
CA LEU A 157 3.16 0.45 -6.75
C LEU A 157 2.71 0.57 -5.28
N SER A 158 1.47 0.20 -4.98
CA SER A 158 0.93 0.22 -3.62
C SER A 158 1.56 -0.88 -2.75
N PHE A 159 1.77 -2.09 -3.29
CA PHE A 159 2.51 -3.15 -2.61
C PHE A 159 3.89 -2.66 -2.19
N ARG A 160 4.67 -2.12 -3.14
CA ARG A 160 6.00 -1.57 -2.85
C ARG A 160 5.96 -0.48 -1.78
N SER A 161 4.98 0.41 -1.85
CA SER A 161 4.83 1.51 -0.89
C SER A 161 4.58 0.98 0.53
N VAL A 162 3.66 0.02 0.68
CA VAL A 162 3.32 -0.57 1.98
C VAL A 162 4.45 -1.46 2.52
N TRP A 163 5.07 -2.27 1.66
CA TRP A 163 6.20 -3.13 2.04
C TRP A 163 7.38 -2.35 2.62
N ASN A 164 7.71 -1.22 1.99
CA ASN A 164 8.82 -0.37 2.43
C ASN A 164 8.43 0.65 3.52
N ALA A 165 7.17 0.68 3.95
CA ALA A 165 6.73 1.62 4.96
C ALA A 165 7.45 1.36 6.30
N PHE A 166 8.06 2.41 6.84
CA PHE A 166 8.83 2.34 8.08
C PHE A 166 8.31 3.31 9.14
N LEU A 167 8.34 4.60 8.84
CA LEU A 167 8.08 5.64 9.83
C LEU A 167 6.68 5.56 10.44
N TRP A 168 5.67 5.41 9.61
CA TRP A 168 4.28 5.37 10.07
C TRP A 168 3.97 4.10 10.89
N PRO A 169 4.27 2.88 10.42
CA PRO A 169 4.15 1.68 11.24
C PRO A 169 4.90 1.77 12.57
N MET A 170 6.13 2.32 12.58
CA MET A 170 6.92 2.49 13.78
C MET A 170 6.27 3.41 14.82
N LEU A 171 5.50 4.42 14.37
CA LEU A 171 4.84 5.36 15.28
C LEU A 171 3.54 4.80 15.87
N VAL A 172 2.79 4.00 15.10
CA VAL A 172 1.44 3.59 15.50
C VAL A 172 1.34 2.15 15.98
N ILE A 173 2.35 1.30 15.73
CA ILE A 173 2.40 -0.09 16.19
C ILE A 173 3.52 -0.24 17.23
N ASN A 174 3.11 -0.52 18.48
CA ASN A 174 4.01 -0.72 19.61
C ASN A 174 4.08 -2.19 20.06
N ASP A 175 3.11 -3.01 19.62
CA ASP A 175 3.05 -4.43 19.92
C ASP A 175 4.07 -5.18 19.07
N TYR A 176 5.01 -5.84 19.75
CA TYR A 176 6.07 -6.59 19.10
C TYR A 176 5.53 -7.64 18.12
N ASP A 177 4.42 -8.27 18.46
CA ASP A 177 3.79 -9.30 17.64
C ASP A 177 3.16 -8.77 16.36
N LYS A 178 2.94 -7.46 16.26
CA LYS A 178 2.32 -6.79 15.10
C LYS A 178 3.31 -6.01 14.24
N LEU A 179 4.59 -6.01 14.60
CA LEU A 179 5.60 -5.26 13.86
C LEU A 179 5.69 -5.72 12.41
N THR A 180 5.96 -4.77 11.54
CA THR A 180 6.34 -5.05 10.16
C THR A 180 7.81 -5.40 10.06
N LEU A 181 8.21 -6.08 8.99
CA LEU A 181 9.58 -6.50 8.77
C LEU A 181 10.57 -5.33 8.79
N THR A 182 10.22 -4.21 8.15
CA THR A 182 11.06 -3.00 8.11
C THR A 182 11.29 -2.39 9.49
N VAL A 183 10.25 -2.41 10.35
CA VAL A 183 10.37 -1.96 11.75
C VAL A 183 11.14 -2.97 12.58
N GLY A 184 10.89 -4.27 12.39
CA GLY A 184 11.60 -5.35 13.07
C GLY A 184 13.10 -5.32 12.83
N LEU A 185 13.54 -5.06 11.59
CA LEU A 185 14.98 -4.92 11.26
C LEU A 185 15.68 -3.76 11.99
N LYS A 186 14.92 -2.71 12.38
CA LYS A 186 15.49 -1.65 13.25
C LYS A 186 15.88 -2.21 14.61
N TYR A 187 15.03 -3.03 15.21
CA TYR A 187 15.31 -3.64 16.53
C TYR A 187 16.49 -4.61 16.46
N LEU A 188 16.70 -5.28 15.33
CA LEU A 188 17.88 -6.12 15.14
C LEU A 188 19.19 -5.34 15.35
N LYS A 189 19.27 -4.12 14.84
CA LYS A 189 20.45 -3.25 15.02
C LYS A 189 20.69 -2.86 16.50
N GLU A 190 19.62 -2.77 17.28
CA GLU A 190 19.69 -2.39 18.70
C GLU A 190 20.10 -3.60 19.58
N TRP A 191 19.63 -4.80 19.25
CA TRP A 191 19.82 -6.00 20.06
C TRP A 191 21.03 -6.84 19.66
N GLU A 192 21.34 -6.85 18.39
CA GLU A 192 22.47 -7.59 17.81
C GLU A 192 23.23 -6.66 16.87
N PRO A 193 24.24 -5.89 17.36
CA PRO A 193 24.99 -4.95 16.54
C PRO A 193 25.94 -5.65 15.56
N ASN A 194 25.49 -6.75 14.94
CA ASN A 194 26.22 -7.51 13.94
C ASN A 194 25.73 -7.14 12.54
N TRP A 195 26.57 -6.44 11.79
CA TRP A 195 26.27 -6.00 10.43
C TRP A 195 25.99 -7.17 9.47
N ALA A 196 26.63 -8.33 9.67
CA ALA A 196 26.41 -9.50 8.80
C ALA A 196 25.00 -10.08 8.96
N VAL A 197 24.48 -10.14 10.20
CA VAL A 197 23.10 -10.56 10.47
C VAL A 197 22.10 -9.53 9.94
N LEU A 198 22.39 -8.24 10.10
CA LEU A 198 21.54 -7.17 9.55
C LEU A 198 21.46 -7.25 8.03
N LEU A 199 22.60 -7.46 7.35
CA LEU A 199 22.64 -7.61 5.90
C LEU A 199 21.93 -8.89 5.43
N ALA A 200 22.00 -9.98 6.18
CA ALA A 200 21.22 -11.19 5.91
C ALA A 200 19.70 -10.90 5.97
N GLY A 201 19.23 -10.19 7.00
CA GLY A 201 17.82 -9.77 7.10
C GLY A 201 17.42 -8.81 5.98
N ALA A 202 18.26 -7.84 5.65
CA ALA A 202 18.01 -6.91 4.55
C ALA A 202 17.94 -7.64 3.20
N SER A 203 18.82 -8.61 2.93
CA SER A 203 18.81 -9.39 1.68
C SER A 203 17.52 -10.22 1.53
N LEU A 204 17.04 -10.86 2.60
CA LEU A 204 15.79 -11.60 2.59
C LEU A 204 14.58 -10.67 2.40
N SER A 205 14.64 -9.45 2.93
CA SER A 205 13.53 -8.49 2.78
C SER A 205 13.35 -7.98 1.35
N ILE A 206 14.33 -8.12 0.48
CA ILE A 206 14.24 -7.75 -0.94
C ILE A 206 13.49 -8.82 -1.75
N VAL A 207 13.52 -10.08 -1.33
CA VAL A 207 12.96 -11.21 -2.10
C VAL A 207 11.48 -11.01 -2.48
N PRO A 208 10.56 -10.64 -1.58
CA PRO A 208 9.15 -10.43 -1.95
C PRO A 208 8.95 -9.30 -2.96
N ILE A 209 9.76 -8.24 -2.88
CA ILE A 209 9.70 -7.14 -3.86
C ILE A 209 10.09 -7.67 -5.24
N VAL A 210 11.20 -8.41 -5.33
CA VAL A 210 11.66 -9.00 -6.60
C VAL A 210 10.61 -9.92 -7.20
N ILE A 211 9.97 -10.77 -6.39
CA ILE A 211 8.90 -11.69 -6.86
C ILE A 211 7.71 -10.92 -7.44
N VAL A 212 7.33 -9.78 -6.84
CA VAL A 212 6.18 -8.98 -7.32
C VAL A 212 6.50 -8.21 -8.60
N PHE A 213 7.80 -7.91 -8.87
CA PHE A 213 8.21 -7.18 -10.07
C PHE A 213 8.57 -8.09 -11.27
N LEU A 214 8.71 -9.40 -11.06
CA LEU A 214 8.93 -10.40 -12.12
C LEU A 214 7.60 -10.92 -12.68
#